data_72cefa88ab4659c083cb424606417444
#
_entry.id   72cefa88ab4659c083cb424606417444
#
_cell.length_a   1.000
_cell.length_b   1.000
_cell.length_c   1.000
_cell.angle_alpha   90.00
_cell.angle_beta   90.00
_cell.angle_gamma   90.00
#
_symmetry.space_group_name_H-M   'P 1'
#
loop_
_entity.id
_entity.type
_entity.pdbx_description
1 polymer ?
#
loop_
_entity_poly.entity_id
_entity_poly.type
_entity_poly.pdbx_seq_one_letter_code
_entity_poly.pdbx_strand_id
1 'polypeptide(L)'
;MPNTVNAHLEDGRLKTIFVDEIADVTAPTVTELTTNPLDLSYWLTSDGFKATHSQDMIDDDREGAAAVGQIPGQEKYSDTSLQVIDNINVKAGEAKEANDAVERLTQGVKGYIVRRRGLPTDDAFAAGQIVSVYPVTIGIKTPVAHAANQRQMSTISFSADPGSQDETATVAAGK
;
A
#
# COMPACT_ATOMS: atom_id res chain seq x y z
N MET A 1 1.52 -35.61 16.55
CA MET A 1 0.45 -34.58 16.63
C MET A 1 0.47 -33.80 15.35
N PRO A 2 -0.66 -33.53 14.71
CA PRO A 2 -0.63 -32.66 13.53
C PRO A 2 -0.09 -31.28 13.97
N ASN A 3 0.85 -30.73 13.21
CA ASN A 3 1.31 -29.37 13.41
C ASN A 3 0.13 -28.42 13.24
N THR A 4 -0.39 -27.89 14.34
CA THR A 4 -1.45 -26.90 14.30
C THR A 4 -0.81 -25.57 13.92
N VAL A 5 -1.12 -25.05 12.73
CA VAL A 5 -0.73 -23.71 12.33
C VAL A 5 -1.68 -22.73 13.06
N ASN A 6 -1.13 -21.88 13.90
CA ASN A 6 -1.92 -20.83 14.56
C ASN A 6 -2.21 -19.71 13.55
N ALA A 7 -3.51 -19.43 13.34
CA ALA A 7 -3.93 -18.26 12.58
C ALA A 7 -4.02 -17.04 13.51
N HIS A 8 -3.49 -15.92 13.07
CA HIS A 8 -3.60 -14.63 13.76
C HIS A 8 -4.60 -13.72 13.03
N LEU A 9 -5.39 -12.97 13.80
CA LEU A 9 -6.28 -11.95 13.23
C LEU A 9 -5.43 -10.82 12.63
N GLU A 10 -5.87 -10.28 11.51
CA GLU A 10 -5.21 -9.16 10.82
C GLU A 10 -5.63 -7.80 11.41
N ASP A 11 -6.81 -7.75 12.04
CA ASP A 11 -7.35 -6.52 12.63
C ASP A 11 -6.40 -5.91 13.67
N GLY A 12 -6.11 -4.60 13.51
CA GLY A 12 -5.14 -3.89 14.35
C GLY A 12 -3.68 -4.29 14.13
N ARG A 13 -3.38 -5.02 13.06
CA ARG A 13 -2.03 -5.51 12.73
C ARG A 13 -1.54 -5.08 11.34
N LEU A 14 -2.13 -4.03 10.82
CA LEU A 14 -1.73 -3.40 9.56
C LEU A 14 -1.24 -1.99 9.85
N LYS A 15 -0.06 -1.64 9.32
CA LYS A 15 0.45 -0.29 9.31
C LYS A 15 0.73 0.13 7.87
N THR A 16 0.11 1.21 7.45
CA THR A 16 0.28 1.77 6.10
C THR A 16 0.72 3.22 6.24
N ILE A 17 1.85 3.56 5.65
CA ILE A 17 2.37 4.94 5.62
C ILE A 17 2.66 5.36 4.19
N PHE A 18 2.63 6.67 3.96
CA PHE A 18 3.18 7.28 2.76
C PHE A 18 4.41 8.10 3.15
N VAL A 19 5.50 7.94 2.41
CA VAL A 19 6.75 8.70 2.56
C VAL A 19 7.20 9.25 1.22
N ASP A 20 7.89 10.38 1.25
CA ASP A 20 8.27 11.10 0.03
C ASP A 20 9.47 10.44 -0.68
N GLU A 21 10.42 9.88 0.09
CA GLU A 21 11.67 9.34 -0.45
C GLU A 21 12.07 8.03 0.23
N ILE A 22 12.50 7.07 -0.58
CA ILE A 22 13.18 5.83 -0.17
C ILE A 22 14.30 5.61 -1.18
N ALA A 23 15.53 5.43 -0.70
CA ALA A 23 16.70 5.24 -1.55
C ALA A 23 16.75 3.84 -2.17
N ASP A 24 16.36 2.82 -1.40
CA ASP A 24 16.33 1.43 -1.84
C ASP A 24 14.99 0.78 -1.44
N VAL A 25 14.16 0.51 -2.44
CA VAL A 25 12.83 -0.10 -2.23
C VAL A 25 12.89 -1.51 -1.64
N THR A 26 14.01 -2.21 -1.82
CA THR A 26 14.22 -3.57 -1.28
C THR A 26 14.68 -3.56 0.19
N ALA A 27 15.26 -2.44 0.63
CA ALA A 27 15.83 -2.28 1.96
C ALA A 27 15.59 -0.88 2.55
N PRO A 28 14.33 -0.43 2.70
CA PRO A 28 14.02 0.88 3.26
C PRO A 28 14.56 0.99 4.68
N THR A 29 15.18 2.10 5.03
CA THR A 29 15.75 2.31 6.37
C THR A 29 14.71 2.77 7.37
N VAL A 30 14.92 2.45 8.65
CA VAL A 30 14.05 2.95 9.73
C VAL A 30 13.96 4.48 9.71
N THR A 31 15.06 5.17 9.40
CA THR A 31 15.10 6.64 9.31
C THR A 31 14.17 7.16 8.22
N GLU A 32 14.20 6.59 7.01
CA GLU A 32 13.31 6.97 5.90
C GLU A 32 11.84 6.76 6.26
N LEU A 33 11.53 5.65 6.93
CA LEU A 33 10.15 5.31 7.32
C LEU A 33 9.62 6.15 8.50
N THR A 34 10.48 6.84 9.22
CA THR A 34 10.09 7.69 10.37
C THR A 34 10.27 9.18 10.11
N THR A 35 10.91 9.56 9.00
CA THR A 35 11.08 10.97 8.63
C THR A 35 9.81 11.49 7.96
N ASN A 36 9.02 12.26 8.70
CA ASN A 36 7.79 12.91 8.22
C ASN A 36 6.80 11.96 7.50
N PRO A 37 6.54 10.74 8.02
CA PRO A 37 5.60 9.83 7.39
C PRO A 37 4.17 10.37 7.52
N LEU A 38 3.37 10.16 6.49
CA LEU A 38 1.91 10.27 6.60
C LEU A 38 1.37 8.90 7.00
N ASP A 39 0.95 8.74 8.25
CA ASP A 39 0.32 7.49 8.69
C ASP A 39 -1.11 7.39 8.16
N LEU A 40 -1.32 6.47 7.25
CA LEU A 40 -2.60 6.21 6.60
C LEU A 40 -3.43 5.15 7.33
N SER A 41 -2.90 4.49 8.35
CA SER A 41 -3.50 3.32 8.99
C SER A 41 -4.90 3.60 9.54
N TYR A 42 -5.13 4.83 10.03
CA TYR A 42 -6.42 5.25 10.58
C TYR A 42 -7.30 6.03 9.60
N TRP A 43 -6.77 6.37 8.42
CA TRP A 43 -7.52 7.02 7.35
C TRP A 43 -8.14 6.03 6.37
N LEU A 44 -7.49 4.88 6.18
CA LEU A 44 -7.97 3.82 5.30
C LEU A 44 -9.16 3.08 5.91
N THR A 45 -10.10 2.69 5.07
CA THR A 45 -11.10 1.68 5.45
C THR A 45 -10.48 0.29 5.47
N SER A 46 -11.13 -0.69 6.08
CA SER A 46 -10.62 -2.06 6.19
C SER A 46 -10.23 -2.68 4.85
N ASP A 47 -10.97 -2.35 3.79
CA ASP A 47 -10.75 -2.76 2.40
C ASP A 47 -10.26 -1.61 1.51
N GLY A 48 -9.78 -0.53 2.12
CA GLY A 48 -9.47 0.72 1.45
C GLY A 48 -8.17 0.73 0.65
N PHE A 49 -7.25 -0.19 0.88
CA PHE A 49 -6.05 -0.33 0.07
C PHE A 49 -6.25 -1.40 -0.98
N LYS A 50 -6.08 -1.03 -2.25
CA LYS A 50 -6.14 -1.97 -3.38
C LYS A 50 -4.90 -1.81 -4.24
N ALA A 51 -4.23 -2.92 -4.51
CA ALA A 51 -3.14 -3.05 -5.45
C ALA A 51 -3.09 -4.51 -5.90
N THR A 52 -3.75 -4.80 -7.01
CA THR A 52 -3.79 -6.18 -7.54
C THR A 52 -2.55 -6.40 -8.40
N HIS A 53 -1.65 -7.27 -7.94
CA HIS A 53 -0.48 -7.71 -8.69
C HIS A 53 -0.83 -8.96 -9.48
N SER A 54 -0.56 -8.96 -10.76
CA SER A 54 -0.82 -10.08 -11.67
C SER A 54 0.31 -10.24 -12.68
N GLN A 55 0.49 -11.47 -13.14
CA GLN A 55 1.46 -11.81 -14.19
C GLN A 55 0.73 -12.50 -15.34
N ASP A 56 0.94 -12.01 -16.54
CA ASP A 56 0.41 -12.64 -17.75
C ASP A 56 1.18 -13.92 -18.04
N MET A 57 0.51 -14.94 -18.59
CA MET A 57 1.13 -16.18 -19.02
C MET A 57 1.15 -16.25 -20.55
N ILE A 58 2.26 -16.69 -21.11
CA ILE A 58 2.48 -16.86 -22.54
C ILE A 58 2.54 -18.36 -22.83
N ASP A 59 1.79 -18.81 -23.82
CA ASP A 59 1.83 -20.21 -24.23
C ASP A 59 3.16 -20.51 -24.96
N ASP A 60 3.83 -21.59 -24.53
CA ASP A 60 5.03 -22.12 -25.17
C ASP A 60 4.61 -23.24 -26.15
N ASP A 61 4.18 -22.82 -27.33
CA ASP A 61 3.60 -23.66 -28.40
C ASP A 61 4.63 -24.14 -29.44
N ARG A 62 5.76 -24.70 -29.00
CA ARG A 62 6.81 -25.15 -29.89
C ARG A 62 6.34 -26.30 -30.79
N GLU A 63 6.72 -26.27 -32.08
CA GLU A 63 6.35 -27.28 -33.07
C GLU A 63 6.70 -28.72 -32.67
N GLY A 64 7.78 -28.92 -31.94
CA GLY A 64 8.22 -30.23 -31.47
C GLY A 64 7.61 -30.70 -30.14
N ALA A 65 6.74 -29.90 -29.51
CA ALA A 65 6.16 -30.22 -28.21
C ALA A 65 4.84 -30.98 -28.37
N ALA A 66 4.71 -32.14 -27.67
CA ALA A 66 3.45 -32.88 -27.63
C ALA A 66 2.39 -32.25 -26.71
N ALA A 67 2.77 -31.25 -25.91
CA ALA A 67 1.89 -30.48 -25.01
C ALA A 67 2.36 -29.05 -24.95
N VAL A 68 1.42 -28.12 -24.82
CA VAL A 68 1.68 -26.68 -24.66
C VAL A 68 1.99 -26.39 -23.19
N GLY A 69 3.15 -25.80 -22.94
CA GLY A 69 3.53 -25.26 -21.64
C GLY A 69 3.18 -23.77 -21.51
N GLN A 70 3.46 -23.17 -20.36
CA GLN A 70 3.31 -21.73 -20.16
C GLN A 70 4.59 -21.10 -19.62
N ILE A 71 4.91 -19.92 -20.10
CA ILE A 71 6.05 -19.10 -19.65
C ILE A 71 5.50 -17.85 -18.96
N PRO A 72 5.99 -17.48 -17.76
CA PRO A 72 5.64 -16.24 -17.11
C PRO A 72 5.97 -15.03 -18.01
N GLY A 73 4.99 -14.16 -18.24
CA GLY A 73 5.10 -12.94 -19.04
C GLY A 73 5.28 -11.68 -18.19
N GLN A 74 4.70 -10.57 -18.65
CA GLN A 74 4.80 -9.29 -17.98
C GLN A 74 3.97 -9.25 -16.69
N GLU A 75 4.53 -8.60 -15.68
CA GLU A 75 3.86 -8.28 -14.43
C GLU A 75 3.19 -6.92 -14.52
N LYS A 76 2.04 -6.78 -13.87
CA LYS A 76 1.30 -5.51 -13.81
C LYS A 76 0.55 -5.36 -12.50
N TYR A 77 0.43 -4.11 -12.08
CA TYR A 77 -0.48 -3.70 -11.00
C TYR A 77 -1.76 -3.12 -11.61
N SER A 78 -2.89 -3.53 -11.09
CA SER A 78 -4.21 -3.04 -11.49
C SER A 78 -5.07 -2.74 -10.26
N ASP A 79 -6.18 -2.03 -10.45
CA ASP A 79 -7.11 -1.63 -9.39
C ASP A 79 -6.41 -0.91 -8.22
N THR A 80 -5.40 -0.10 -8.55
CA THR A 80 -4.60 0.61 -7.56
C THR A 80 -5.35 1.82 -7.02
N SER A 81 -5.78 1.74 -5.75
CA SER A 81 -6.52 2.82 -5.10
C SER A 81 -6.44 2.78 -3.59
N LEU A 82 -6.62 3.97 -3.00
CA LEU A 82 -6.77 4.20 -1.57
C LEU A 82 -8.17 4.73 -1.31
N GLN A 83 -8.96 4.07 -0.49
CA GLN A 83 -10.21 4.61 0.00
C GLN A 83 -9.99 5.18 1.41
N VAL A 84 -10.05 6.49 1.52
CA VAL A 84 -9.72 7.24 2.73
C VAL A 84 -10.91 8.02 3.26
N ILE A 85 -10.92 8.26 4.57
CA ILE A 85 -11.84 9.21 5.19
C ILE A 85 -11.51 10.60 4.64
N ASP A 86 -12.53 11.32 4.18
CA ASP A 86 -12.40 12.66 3.61
C ASP A 86 -13.38 13.61 4.32
N ASN A 87 -12.87 14.35 5.31
CA ASN A 87 -13.63 15.34 6.08
C ASN A 87 -13.58 16.71 5.40
N ILE A 88 -14.07 16.78 4.17
CA ILE A 88 -14.11 18.03 3.40
C ILE A 88 -14.85 19.13 4.17
N ASN A 89 -14.36 20.38 4.07
CA ASN A 89 -14.89 21.58 4.72
C ASN A 89 -14.77 21.61 6.26
N VAL A 90 -14.02 20.69 6.88
CA VAL A 90 -13.63 20.87 8.28
C VAL A 90 -12.66 22.05 8.38
N LYS A 91 -12.95 22.99 9.29
CA LYS A 91 -12.12 24.18 9.44
C LYS A 91 -10.75 23.82 10.00
N ALA A 92 -9.70 24.36 9.38
CA ALA A 92 -8.35 24.29 9.93
C ALA A 92 -8.33 24.77 11.39
N GLY A 93 -7.83 23.96 12.31
CA GLY A 93 -7.74 24.25 13.73
C GLY A 93 -8.76 23.57 14.64
N GLU A 94 -9.91 23.09 14.12
CA GLU A 94 -10.88 22.31 14.90
C GLU A 94 -10.59 20.79 14.86
N ALA A 95 -9.92 20.36 13.80
CA ALA A 95 -9.39 19.01 13.66
C ALA A 95 -8.21 19.07 12.69
N LYS A 96 -7.06 19.52 13.15
CA LYS A 96 -5.86 19.78 12.35
C LYS A 96 -5.45 18.59 11.45
N GLU A 97 -5.78 17.39 11.89
CA GLU A 97 -5.41 16.15 11.23
C GLU A 97 -6.60 15.55 10.46
N ALA A 98 -7.74 16.26 10.42
CA ALA A 98 -8.99 15.71 9.89
C ALA A 98 -8.94 15.43 8.38
N ASN A 99 -7.96 15.94 7.64
CA ASN A 99 -7.87 15.78 6.19
C ASN A 99 -6.45 15.63 5.65
N ASP A 100 -5.45 15.40 6.50
CA ASP A 100 -4.03 15.32 6.13
C ASP A 100 -3.78 14.30 5.00
N ALA A 101 -4.47 13.17 5.01
CA ALA A 101 -4.35 12.16 3.97
C ALA A 101 -4.75 12.70 2.59
N VAL A 102 -5.87 13.41 2.52
CA VAL A 102 -6.38 13.97 1.26
C VAL A 102 -5.58 15.19 0.82
N GLU A 103 -5.12 16.00 1.76
CA GLU A 103 -4.34 17.21 1.48
C GLU A 103 -2.94 16.88 0.97
N ARG A 104 -2.32 15.82 1.49
CA ARG A 104 -0.97 15.41 1.08
C ARG A 104 -0.98 14.54 -0.18
N LEU A 105 -1.98 13.66 -0.35
CA LEU A 105 -2.09 12.76 -1.49
C LEU A 105 -2.83 13.43 -2.67
N THR A 106 -2.26 14.51 -3.19
CA THR A 106 -2.82 15.23 -4.34
C THR A 106 -2.31 14.68 -5.66
N GLN A 107 -3.10 14.89 -6.73
CA GLN A 107 -2.75 14.40 -8.07
C GLN A 107 -1.37 14.85 -8.52
N GLY A 108 -0.57 13.89 -8.99
CA GLY A 108 0.80 14.11 -9.49
C GLY A 108 1.88 14.00 -8.43
N VAL A 109 1.53 13.91 -7.14
CA VAL A 109 2.51 13.66 -6.07
C VAL A 109 3.12 12.28 -6.26
N LYS A 110 4.45 12.20 -6.13
CA LYS A 110 5.22 10.97 -6.16
C LYS A 110 5.74 10.65 -4.77
N GLY A 111 5.86 9.39 -4.48
CA GLY A 111 6.39 8.89 -3.21
C GLY A 111 6.25 7.38 -3.11
N TYR A 112 6.24 6.90 -1.89
CA TYR A 112 6.22 5.47 -1.60
C TYR A 112 5.12 5.16 -0.59
N ILE A 113 4.28 4.17 -0.91
CA ILE A 113 3.38 3.57 0.07
C ILE A 113 4.10 2.38 0.66
N VAL A 114 4.29 2.40 1.98
CA VAL A 114 4.90 1.28 2.71
C VAL A 114 3.85 0.64 3.59
N ARG A 115 3.73 -0.68 3.48
CA ARG A 115 2.75 -1.45 4.21
C ARG A 115 3.41 -2.59 4.99
N ARG A 116 3.14 -2.66 6.28
CA ARG A 116 3.58 -3.74 7.17
C ARG A 116 2.37 -4.49 7.71
N ARG A 117 2.43 -5.81 7.66
CA ARG A 117 1.39 -6.71 8.17
C ARG A 117 1.93 -7.57 9.31
N GLY A 118 1.05 -8.03 10.20
CA GLY A 118 1.35 -9.05 11.21
C GLY A 118 1.84 -8.53 12.56
N LEU A 119 2.19 -7.25 12.69
CA LEU A 119 2.55 -6.60 13.95
C LEU A 119 1.51 -5.53 14.32
N PRO A 120 1.33 -5.19 15.61
CA PRO A 120 0.43 -4.13 16.03
C PRO A 120 0.62 -2.84 15.24
N THR A 121 -0.48 -2.18 14.88
CA THR A 121 -0.47 -0.96 14.04
C THR A 121 0.38 0.14 14.68
N ASP A 122 0.34 0.28 16.01
CA ASP A 122 1.06 1.33 16.73
C ASP A 122 2.55 1.05 16.91
N ASP A 123 2.99 -0.18 16.66
CA ASP A 123 4.40 -0.51 16.77
C ASP A 123 5.23 0.27 15.76
N ALA A 124 6.38 0.77 16.19
CA ALA A 124 7.34 1.43 15.32
C ALA A 124 7.94 0.45 14.28
N PHE A 125 8.40 0.99 13.16
CA PHE A 125 9.23 0.22 12.25
C PHE A 125 10.58 -0.11 12.89
N ALA A 126 11.05 -1.33 12.69
CA ALA A 126 12.33 -1.80 13.19
C ALA A 126 13.08 -2.63 12.15
N ALA A 127 14.40 -2.62 12.22
CA ALA A 127 15.23 -3.40 11.31
C ALA A 127 14.88 -4.90 11.36
N GLY A 128 14.89 -5.54 10.21
CA GLY A 128 14.52 -6.95 10.03
C GLY A 128 13.03 -7.21 9.81
N GLN A 129 12.16 -6.20 9.91
CA GLN A 129 10.75 -6.36 9.59
C GLN A 129 10.55 -6.47 8.08
N ILE A 130 9.63 -7.34 7.67
CA ILE A 130 9.22 -7.48 6.27
C ILE A 130 8.11 -6.48 5.98
N VAL A 131 8.22 -5.79 4.85
CA VAL A 131 7.27 -4.78 4.38
C VAL A 131 7.02 -4.89 2.89
N SER A 132 5.87 -4.40 2.47
CA SER A 132 5.62 -4.08 1.05
C SER A 132 5.99 -2.62 0.82
N VAL A 133 6.62 -2.33 -0.32
CA VAL A 133 7.01 -0.98 -0.74
C VAL A 133 6.53 -0.75 -2.16
N TYR A 134 5.67 0.23 -2.33
CA TYR A 134 5.12 0.60 -3.64
C TYR A 134 5.59 2.01 -4.00
N PRO A 135 6.52 2.17 -4.95
CA PRO A 135 6.75 3.47 -5.57
C PRO A 135 5.49 3.87 -6.34
N VAL A 136 4.93 5.05 -6.03
CA VAL A 136 3.64 5.45 -6.57
C VAL A 136 3.63 6.87 -7.11
N THR A 137 2.78 7.09 -8.11
CA THR A 137 2.34 8.43 -8.50
C THR A 137 0.85 8.55 -8.21
N ILE A 138 0.49 9.51 -7.39
CA ILE A 138 -0.90 9.73 -6.98
C ILE A 138 -1.71 10.27 -8.16
N GLY A 139 -2.87 9.66 -8.38
CA GLY A 139 -3.82 10.01 -9.43
C GLY A 139 -4.95 10.92 -8.95
N ILE A 140 -6.11 10.76 -9.53
CA ILE A 140 -7.29 11.59 -9.22
C ILE A 140 -7.99 11.13 -7.94
N LYS A 141 -8.54 12.10 -7.22
CA LYS A 141 -9.46 11.87 -6.11
C LYS A 141 -10.90 11.88 -6.62
N THR A 142 -11.69 10.89 -6.23
CA THR A 142 -13.12 10.79 -6.55
C THR A 142 -13.91 10.58 -5.26
N PRO A 143 -14.89 11.44 -4.95
CA PRO A 143 -15.76 11.23 -3.80
C PRO A 143 -16.54 9.92 -3.92
N VAL A 144 -16.66 9.18 -2.82
CA VAL A 144 -17.52 8.00 -2.76
C VAL A 144 -18.97 8.45 -2.70
N ALA A 145 -19.86 7.74 -3.43
CA ALA A 145 -21.28 8.05 -3.44
C ALA A 145 -21.87 8.00 -2.02
N HIS A 146 -22.73 9.00 -1.71
CA HIS A 146 -23.41 9.06 -0.42
C HIS A 146 -24.31 7.83 -0.20
N ALA A 147 -24.20 7.24 0.98
CA ALA A 147 -25.14 6.23 1.45
C ALA A 147 -25.48 6.48 2.92
N ALA A 148 -26.67 6.07 3.34
CA ALA A 148 -27.10 6.22 4.73
C ALA A 148 -26.16 5.44 5.67
N ASN A 149 -25.86 6.01 6.83
CA ASN A 149 -25.01 5.43 7.86
C ASN A 149 -23.55 5.13 7.42
N GLN A 150 -23.06 5.84 6.41
CA GLN A 150 -21.67 5.77 5.98
C GLN A 150 -20.88 7.04 6.31
N ARG A 151 -19.57 6.89 6.50
CA ARG A 151 -18.64 8.00 6.66
C ARG A 151 -18.42 8.71 5.33
N GLN A 152 -18.05 9.98 5.37
CA GLN A 152 -17.55 10.68 4.18
C GLN A 152 -16.20 10.09 3.78
N MET A 153 -16.08 9.66 2.54
CA MET A 153 -14.89 8.99 2.02
C MET A 153 -14.61 9.43 0.60
N SER A 154 -13.36 9.36 0.21
CA SER A 154 -12.91 9.54 -1.17
C SER A 154 -12.00 8.39 -1.57
N THR A 155 -12.05 8.03 -2.84
CA THR A 155 -11.12 7.11 -3.46
C THR A 155 -10.05 7.90 -4.20
N ILE A 156 -8.79 7.65 -3.87
CA ILE A 156 -7.63 8.24 -4.52
C ILE A 156 -6.98 7.12 -5.35
N SER A 157 -6.94 7.27 -6.67
CA SER A 157 -6.22 6.34 -7.53
C SER A 157 -4.72 6.59 -7.45
N PHE A 158 -3.93 5.59 -7.72
CA PHE A 158 -2.48 5.74 -7.89
C PHE A 158 -1.97 4.78 -8.97
N SER A 159 -0.82 5.09 -9.55
CA SER A 159 -0.07 4.11 -10.35
C SER A 159 1.05 3.55 -9.48
N ALA A 160 1.19 2.23 -9.44
CA ALA A 160 2.36 1.58 -8.87
C ALA A 160 3.41 1.39 -9.96
N ASP A 161 4.64 1.84 -9.68
CA ASP A 161 5.73 1.73 -10.65
C ASP A 161 6.35 0.31 -10.64
N PRO A 162 7.02 -0.09 -11.73
CA PRO A 162 7.82 -1.30 -11.75
C PRO A 162 8.86 -1.31 -10.62
N GLY A 163 9.06 -2.46 -9.99
CA GLY A 163 9.96 -2.60 -8.85
C GLY A 163 9.28 -2.52 -7.49
N SER A 164 7.94 -2.41 -7.48
CA SER A 164 7.18 -2.58 -6.23
C SER A 164 7.50 -3.91 -5.56
N GLN A 165 7.53 -3.91 -4.24
CA GLN A 165 7.88 -5.07 -3.41
C GLN A 165 6.67 -5.51 -2.60
N ASP A 166 6.13 -6.70 -2.90
CA ASP A 166 5.01 -7.29 -2.16
C ASP A 166 5.54 -8.22 -1.05
N GLU A 167 5.70 -7.68 0.17
CA GLU A 167 6.24 -8.40 1.33
C GLU A 167 7.62 -9.04 1.08
N THR A 168 8.42 -8.42 0.22
CA THR A 168 9.77 -8.89 -0.14
C THR A 168 10.86 -7.92 0.32
N ALA A 169 10.51 -6.69 0.66
CA ALA A 169 11.45 -5.73 1.22
C ALA A 169 11.70 -5.99 2.71
N THR A 170 12.94 -5.77 3.16
CA THR A 170 13.32 -5.90 4.56
C THR A 170 13.81 -4.55 5.09
N VAL A 171 13.21 -4.08 6.18
CA VAL A 171 13.62 -2.81 6.81
C VAL A 171 15.07 -2.89 7.29
N ALA A 172 15.89 -1.98 6.80
CA ALA A 172 17.29 -1.85 7.22
C ALA A 172 17.41 -0.95 8.46
N ALA A 173 18.49 -1.17 9.25
CA ALA A 173 18.81 -0.23 10.32
C ALA A 173 19.09 1.16 9.73
N GLY A 174 18.59 2.21 10.37
CA GLY A 174 18.95 3.58 10.02
C GLY A 174 20.46 3.81 10.24
N LYS A 175 21.07 4.56 9.34
CA LYS A 175 22.44 5.07 9.56
C LYS A 175 22.41 6.24 10.51
#